data_4be99fa91e211ee7a11607a5b729a98b
#
_entry.id   4be99fa91e211ee7a11607a5b729a98b
#
_cell.length_a   1.000
_cell.length_b   1.000
_cell.length_c   1.000
_cell.angle_alpha   90.00
_cell.angle_beta   90.00
_cell.angle_gamma   90.00
#
_symmetry.space_group_name_H-M   'P 1'
#
loop_
_entity.id
_entity.type
_entity.pdbx_description
1 polymer ?
#
loop_
_entity_poly.entity_id
_entity_poly.type
_entity_poly.pdbx_seq_one_letter_code
_entity_poly.pdbx_strand_id
1 'polypeptide(L)'
;MNIFKKTIVSVLASLFIIGNVYADKIRIGTEGAYPPWNSKNEAGKLIGFEVELAWSLCRYMEKQCEIVEQDWDGMIPALIMRKFDAIMAGMSITAERQKVISFSQGYADEVASLAVMKGSSLEGMDTPEGINLSLGGSDVKKALKTLTAAL
;
A
#
# COMPACT_ATOMS: atom_id res chain seq x y z
N MET A 1 -61.84 18.60 13.81
CA MET A 1 -60.61 19.33 13.34
C MET A 1 -59.30 18.80 13.91
N ASN A 2 -59.25 17.66 14.60
CA ASN A 2 -58.01 17.17 15.29
C ASN A 2 -57.39 15.92 14.67
N ILE A 3 -58.07 15.21 13.80
CA ILE A 3 -57.55 13.97 13.21
C ILE A 3 -56.65 14.31 11.99
N PHE A 4 -57.01 15.29 11.18
CA PHE A 4 -56.23 15.70 10.03
C PHE A 4 -54.85 16.32 10.40
N LYS A 5 -54.77 17.04 11.53
CA LYS A 5 -53.47 17.59 12.01
C LYS A 5 -52.54 16.51 12.55
N LYS A 6 -53.04 15.43 13.14
CA LYS A 6 -52.23 14.34 13.67
C LYS A 6 -51.65 13.46 12.55
N THR A 7 -52.38 13.26 11.45
CA THR A 7 -51.91 12.47 10.30
C THR A 7 -50.82 13.20 9.51
N ILE A 8 -50.91 14.52 9.38
CA ILE A 8 -49.88 15.32 8.67
C ILE A 8 -48.56 15.35 9.44
N VAL A 9 -48.62 15.43 10.78
CA VAL A 9 -47.40 15.40 11.61
C VAL A 9 -46.70 14.05 11.58
N SER A 10 -47.45 12.92 11.53
CA SER A 10 -46.89 11.58 11.41
C SER A 10 -46.22 11.33 10.05
N VAL A 11 -46.76 11.86 8.97
CA VAL A 11 -46.16 11.70 7.61
C VAL A 11 -44.90 12.56 7.43
N LEU A 12 -44.85 13.74 8.04
CA LEU A 12 -43.65 14.59 8.03
C LEU A 12 -42.52 14.04 8.90
N ALA A 13 -42.83 13.30 9.98
CA ALA A 13 -41.80 12.70 10.85
C ALA A 13 -41.12 11.49 10.20
N SER A 14 -41.78 10.79 9.28
CA SER A 14 -41.21 9.64 8.56
C SER A 14 -40.29 10.02 7.38
N LEU A 15 -40.27 11.28 6.93
CA LEU A 15 -39.41 11.74 5.85
C LEU A 15 -38.00 12.17 6.28
N PHE A 16 -37.73 12.20 7.59
CA PHE A 16 -36.42 12.65 8.11
C PHE A 16 -35.44 11.52 8.45
N ILE A 17 -35.77 10.25 8.20
CA ILE A 17 -34.85 9.12 8.40
C ILE A 17 -34.30 8.66 7.02
N ILE A 18 -33.91 9.59 6.17
CA ILE A 18 -32.90 9.29 5.16
C ILE A 18 -31.56 9.51 5.90
N GLY A 19 -31.19 8.56 6.74
CA GLY A 19 -29.86 8.49 7.26
C GLY A 19 -28.92 8.53 6.06
N ASN A 20 -28.04 9.53 6.00
CA ASN A 20 -26.90 9.49 5.11
C ASN A 20 -26.14 8.21 5.45
N VAL A 21 -26.40 7.13 4.72
CA VAL A 21 -25.49 6.00 4.66
C VAL A 21 -24.24 6.57 3.97
N TYR A 22 -23.35 7.18 4.76
CA TYR A 22 -21.98 7.37 4.34
C TYR A 22 -21.47 5.95 4.10
N ALA A 23 -21.49 5.52 2.86
CA ALA A 23 -20.77 4.32 2.47
C ALA A 23 -19.33 4.54 2.93
N ASP A 24 -18.87 3.73 3.90
CA ASP A 24 -17.52 3.81 4.42
C ASP A 24 -16.56 3.69 3.23
N LYS A 25 -15.90 4.81 2.93
CA LYS A 25 -14.98 4.92 1.82
C LYS A 25 -13.66 4.25 2.23
N ILE A 26 -13.21 3.28 1.46
CA ILE A 26 -11.93 2.62 1.71
C ILE A 26 -10.80 3.56 1.27
N ARG A 27 -9.92 3.89 2.18
CA ARG A 27 -8.73 4.70 1.91
C ARG A 27 -7.53 3.77 1.74
N ILE A 28 -6.81 3.93 0.64
CA ILE A 28 -5.66 3.09 0.28
C ILE A 28 -4.43 3.97 0.20
N GLY A 29 -3.46 3.74 1.09
CA GLY A 29 -2.18 4.45 1.12
C GLY A 29 -1.23 3.94 0.04
N THR A 30 -0.59 4.86 -0.70
CA THR A 30 0.48 4.58 -1.66
C THR A 30 1.53 5.68 -1.64
N GLU A 31 2.76 5.37 -2.06
CA GLU A 31 3.86 6.35 -2.02
C GLU A 31 3.85 7.29 -3.23
N GLY A 32 3.58 6.76 -4.42
CA GLY A 32 3.66 7.54 -5.66
C GLY A 32 5.08 7.84 -6.16
N ALA A 33 6.07 7.05 -5.71
CA ALA A 33 7.48 7.24 -6.04
C ALA A 33 8.19 5.96 -6.52
N TYR A 34 7.45 4.88 -6.77
CA TYR A 34 7.97 3.56 -7.14
C TYR A 34 7.44 3.05 -8.48
N PRO A 35 7.90 3.61 -9.64
CA PRO A 35 7.47 3.13 -10.95
C PRO A 35 8.05 1.72 -11.25
N PRO A 36 7.35 0.84 -11.96
CA PRO A 36 6.03 1.04 -12.58
C PRO A 36 4.85 0.76 -11.64
N TRP A 37 5.11 0.44 -10.38
CA TRP A 37 4.11 0.04 -9.39
C TRP A 37 3.18 1.19 -9.02
N ASN A 38 3.75 2.28 -8.52
CA ASN A 38 3.04 3.50 -8.20
C ASN A 38 3.95 4.71 -8.44
N SER A 39 3.44 5.73 -9.09
CA SER A 39 4.20 6.94 -9.43
C SER A 39 3.25 8.11 -9.66
N LYS A 40 3.79 9.29 -9.94
CA LYS A 40 3.02 10.45 -10.37
C LYS A 40 3.30 10.77 -11.83
N ASN A 41 2.26 11.14 -12.57
CA ASN A 41 2.42 11.71 -13.89
C ASN A 41 2.80 13.21 -13.81
N GLU A 42 3.01 13.86 -14.95
CA GLU A 42 3.36 15.29 -15.04
C GLU A 42 2.32 16.22 -14.40
N ALA A 43 1.05 15.78 -14.32
CA ALA A 43 -0.01 16.52 -13.66
C ALA A 43 -0.11 16.24 -12.14
N GLY A 44 0.85 15.48 -11.56
CA GLY A 44 0.86 15.10 -10.15
C GLY A 44 -0.15 14.01 -9.77
N LYS A 45 -0.85 13.42 -10.75
CA LYS A 45 -1.82 12.35 -10.49
C LYS A 45 -1.11 11.02 -10.26
N LEU A 46 -1.54 10.30 -9.24
CA LEU A 46 -1.09 8.93 -8.95
C LEU A 46 -1.49 7.98 -10.09
N ILE A 47 -0.53 7.22 -10.59
CA ILE A 47 -0.63 6.24 -11.67
C ILE A 47 0.22 5.01 -11.35
N GLY A 48 0.06 3.94 -12.11
CA GLY A 48 0.87 2.73 -12.01
C GLY A 48 0.01 1.48 -11.77
N PHE A 49 0.66 0.32 -11.84
CA PHE A 49 -0.01 -0.97 -11.72
C PHE A 49 -0.86 -1.09 -10.43
N GLU A 50 -0.29 -0.72 -9.30
CA GLU A 50 -0.97 -0.82 -8.00
C GLU A 50 -2.15 0.15 -7.87
N VAL A 51 -2.03 1.34 -8.43
CA VAL A 51 -3.12 2.31 -8.46
C VAL A 51 -4.30 1.77 -9.29
N GLU A 52 -4.03 1.17 -10.44
CA GLU A 52 -5.05 0.54 -11.27
C GLU A 52 -5.65 -0.71 -10.61
N LEU A 53 -4.83 -1.52 -9.95
CA LEU A 53 -5.26 -2.68 -9.19
C LEU A 53 -6.18 -2.26 -8.03
N ALA A 54 -5.80 -1.22 -7.27
CA ALA A 54 -6.62 -0.67 -6.19
C ALA A 54 -8.01 -0.26 -6.70
N TRP A 55 -8.08 0.51 -7.80
CA TRP A 55 -9.36 0.88 -8.39
C TRP A 55 -10.17 -0.31 -8.89
N SER A 56 -9.50 -1.35 -9.41
CA SER A 56 -10.16 -2.57 -9.87
C SER A 56 -10.76 -3.36 -8.72
N LEU A 57 -10.02 -3.49 -7.62
CA LEU A 57 -10.52 -4.11 -6.39
C LEU A 57 -11.72 -3.36 -5.81
N CYS A 58 -11.67 -2.03 -5.79
CA CYS A 58 -12.77 -1.20 -5.31
C CYS A 58 -14.04 -1.40 -6.15
N ARG A 59 -13.90 -1.45 -7.47
CA ARG A 59 -15.02 -1.77 -8.37
C ARG A 59 -15.58 -3.17 -8.12
N TYR A 60 -14.70 -4.16 -7.97
CA TYR A 60 -15.11 -5.54 -7.70
C TYR A 60 -15.87 -5.68 -6.38
N MET A 61 -15.44 -4.96 -5.34
CA MET A 61 -16.08 -4.95 -4.02
C MET A 61 -17.33 -4.05 -3.97
N GLU A 62 -17.66 -3.33 -5.04
CA GLU A 62 -18.72 -2.31 -5.08
C GLU A 62 -18.55 -1.25 -3.96
N LYS A 63 -17.32 -0.88 -3.66
CA LYS A 63 -16.97 0.11 -2.63
C LYS A 63 -16.46 1.41 -3.25
N GLN A 64 -16.76 2.51 -2.60
CA GLN A 64 -16.08 3.77 -2.87
C GLN A 64 -14.69 3.72 -2.26
N CYS A 65 -13.69 4.18 -3.01
CA CYS A 65 -12.31 4.23 -2.53
C CYS A 65 -11.70 5.62 -2.73
N GLU A 66 -10.59 5.82 -2.05
CA GLU A 66 -9.71 6.96 -2.17
C GLU A 66 -8.27 6.48 -2.11
N ILE A 67 -7.43 6.96 -3.01
CA ILE A 67 -6.00 6.72 -2.94
C ILE A 67 -5.38 7.89 -2.19
N VAL A 68 -4.69 7.59 -1.10
CA VAL A 68 -4.04 8.56 -0.21
C VAL A 68 -2.53 8.47 -0.41
N GLU A 69 -1.93 9.60 -0.74
CA GLU A 69 -0.47 9.67 -0.84
C GLU A 69 0.16 9.76 0.57
N GLN A 70 1.21 8.98 0.78
CA GLN A 70 1.98 8.96 2.02
C GLN A 70 3.42 8.57 1.73
N ASP A 71 4.39 9.34 2.22
CA ASP A 71 5.80 8.98 2.14
C ASP A 71 6.09 7.64 2.79
N TRP A 72 7.04 6.89 2.22
CA TRP A 72 7.37 5.52 2.64
C TRP A 72 7.63 5.37 4.13
N ASP A 73 8.46 6.21 4.73
CA ASP A 73 8.83 6.13 6.14
C ASP A 73 7.63 6.29 7.09
N GLY A 74 6.60 7.00 6.62
CA GLY A 74 5.35 7.21 7.35
C GLY A 74 4.26 6.19 7.09
N MET A 75 4.45 5.24 6.17
CA MET A 75 3.39 4.37 5.66
C MET A 75 2.76 3.47 6.74
N ILE A 76 3.56 2.68 7.45
CA ILE A 76 3.08 1.81 8.54
C ILE A 76 2.53 2.61 9.72
N PRO A 77 3.23 3.65 10.23
CA PRO A 77 2.67 4.52 11.25
C PRO A 77 1.31 5.13 10.88
N ALA A 78 1.15 5.57 9.64
CA ALA A 78 -0.12 6.16 9.16
C ALA A 78 -1.26 5.13 9.10
N LEU A 79 -0.98 3.88 8.71
CA LEU A 79 -1.95 2.78 8.76
C LEU A 79 -2.39 2.50 10.21
N ILE A 80 -1.44 2.41 11.14
CA ILE A 80 -1.74 2.17 12.56
C ILE A 80 -2.58 3.32 13.14
N MET A 81 -2.31 4.58 12.74
CA MET A 81 -3.10 5.74 13.11
C MET A 81 -4.42 5.88 12.33
N ARG A 82 -4.75 4.93 11.46
CA ARG A 82 -5.97 4.91 10.65
C ARG A 82 -6.14 6.14 9.74
N LYS A 83 -5.03 6.67 9.22
CA LYS A 83 -5.09 7.69 8.16
C LYS A 83 -5.63 7.09 6.85
N PHE A 84 -5.39 5.81 6.63
CA PHE A 84 -5.98 4.97 5.57
C PHE A 84 -6.21 3.56 6.11
N ASP A 85 -6.91 2.74 5.35
CA ASP A 85 -7.43 1.44 5.79
C ASP A 85 -6.59 0.28 5.25
N ALA A 86 -5.84 0.51 4.17
CA ALA A 86 -4.91 -0.45 3.56
C ALA A 86 -3.72 0.26 2.95
N ILE A 87 -2.62 -0.47 2.75
CA ILE A 87 -1.43 -0.03 2.00
C ILE A 87 -1.35 -0.82 0.70
N MET A 88 -1.08 -0.14 -0.40
CA MET A 88 -0.74 -0.74 -1.70
C MET A 88 0.41 0.06 -2.31
N ALA A 89 1.65 -0.34 -2.01
CA ALA A 89 2.86 0.44 -2.29
C ALA A 89 4.11 -0.45 -2.44
N GLY A 90 3.99 -1.64 -3.07
CA GLY A 90 5.12 -2.56 -3.26
C GLY A 90 5.74 -3.04 -1.95
N MET A 91 4.95 -3.14 -0.88
CA MET A 91 5.47 -3.44 0.44
C MET A 91 5.73 -4.95 0.60
N SER A 92 7.00 -5.34 0.65
CA SER A 92 7.40 -6.74 0.90
C SER A 92 6.87 -7.26 2.22
N ILE A 93 6.40 -8.50 2.23
CA ILE A 93 5.95 -9.23 3.42
C ILE A 93 7.18 -9.68 4.19
N THR A 94 7.44 -9.08 5.36
CA THR A 94 8.56 -9.46 6.23
C THR A 94 8.08 -9.81 7.63
N ALA A 95 8.83 -10.67 8.33
CA ALA A 95 8.52 -11.06 9.69
C ALA A 95 8.46 -9.85 10.65
N GLU A 96 9.29 -8.82 10.42
CA GLU A 96 9.26 -7.60 11.24
C GLU A 96 7.97 -6.81 11.03
N ARG A 97 7.54 -6.62 9.77
CA ARG A 97 6.30 -5.91 9.45
C ARG A 97 5.08 -6.68 9.94
N GLN A 98 5.08 -8.01 9.83
CA GLN A 98 4.00 -8.87 10.31
C GLN A 98 3.78 -8.81 11.83
N LYS A 99 4.75 -8.33 12.62
CA LYS A 99 4.56 -8.11 14.06
C LYS A 99 3.60 -6.96 14.37
N VAL A 100 3.43 -6.03 13.46
CA VAL A 100 2.70 -4.77 13.71
C VAL A 100 1.52 -4.53 12.77
N ILE A 101 1.52 -5.15 11.57
CA ILE A 101 0.44 -5.07 10.58
C ILE A 101 0.15 -6.45 9.98
N SER A 102 -1.06 -6.62 9.47
CA SER A 102 -1.46 -7.83 8.72
C SER A 102 -1.23 -7.62 7.23
N PHE A 103 -0.92 -8.69 6.50
CA PHE A 103 -0.79 -8.72 5.05
C PHE A 103 -1.84 -9.61 4.43
N SER A 104 -2.23 -9.30 3.19
CA SER A 104 -2.88 -10.25 2.29
C SER A 104 -1.87 -11.30 1.81
N GLN A 105 -2.31 -12.24 0.99
CA GLN A 105 -1.38 -13.00 0.16
C GLN A 105 -0.64 -12.08 -0.82
N GLY A 106 0.56 -12.47 -1.26
CA GLY A 106 1.32 -11.74 -2.27
C GLY A 106 0.53 -11.61 -3.58
N TYR A 107 0.58 -10.46 -4.22
CA TYR A 107 -0.04 -10.20 -5.53
C TYR A 107 1.00 -10.02 -6.65
N ALA A 108 2.28 -9.93 -6.30
CA ALA A 108 3.40 -9.86 -7.23
C ALA A 108 4.68 -10.36 -6.55
N ASP A 109 5.60 -10.86 -7.35
CA ASP A 109 6.94 -11.25 -6.91
C ASP A 109 7.95 -10.26 -7.51
N GLU A 110 8.93 -9.85 -6.70
CA GLU A 110 10.03 -9.02 -7.13
C GLU A 110 11.35 -9.78 -6.98
N VAL A 111 12.19 -9.67 -7.99
CA VAL A 111 13.55 -10.20 -7.93
C VAL A 111 14.49 -9.08 -7.52
N ALA A 112 15.07 -9.19 -6.32
CA ALA A 112 16.13 -8.29 -5.90
C ALA A 112 17.44 -8.61 -6.66
N SER A 113 18.08 -7.59 -7.21
CA SER A 113 19.34 -7.73 -7.93
C SER A 113 20.37 -6.73 -7.39
N LEU A 114 21.63 -7.13 -7.35
CA LEU A 114 22.71 -6.26 -7.00
C LEU A 114 23.27 -5.59 -8.27
N ALA A 115 23.22 -4.28 -8.33
CA ALA A 115 23.86 -3.53 -9.40
C ALA A 115 25.34 -3.28 -9.04
N VAL A 116 26.23 -3.62 -9.94
CA VAL A 116 27.68 -3.40 -9.79
C VAL A 116 28.20 -2.63 -10.99
N MET A 117 29.36 -1.97 -10.84
CA MET A 117 30.01 -1.30 -11.96
C MET A 117 30.50 -2.34 -12.97
N LYS A 118 30.25 -2.09 -14.26
CA LYS A 118 30.75 -2.91 -15.34
C LYS A 118 32.28 -2.97 -15.30
N GLY A 119 32.85 -4.17 -15.41
CA GLY A 119 34.29 -4.41 -15.29
C GLY A 119 34.82 -4.46 -13.86
N SER A 120 33.96 -4.37 -12.84
CA SER A 120 34.37 -4.58 -11.45
C SER A 120 34.62 -6.05 -11.15
N SER A 121 35.35 -6.34 -10.04
CA SER A 121 35.57 -7.72 -9.57
C SER A 121 34.28 -8.41 -9.10
N LEU A 122 33.17 -7.68 -9.01
CA LEU A 122 31.87 -8.18 -8.59
C LEU A 122 30.98 -8.59 -9.78
N GLU A 123 31.40 -8.25 -11.01
CA GLU A 123 30.64 -8.61 -12.23
C GLU A 123 30.65 -10.12 -12.40
N GLY A 124 29.46 -10.73 -12.59
CA GLY A 124 29.28 -12.17 -12.74
C GLY A 124 29.27 -12.96 -11.43
N MET A 125 29.20 -12.29 -10.29
CA MET A 125 28.98 -12.96 -9.00
C MET A 125 27.48 -13.19 -8.76
N ASP A 126 27.06 -14.41 -8.98
CA ASP A 126 25.63 -14.75 -8.96
C ASP A 126 25.11 -15.15 -7.56
N THR A 127 25.99 -15.29 -6.58
CA THR A 127 25.60 -15.76 -5.25
C THR A 127 26.00 -14.79 -4.13
N PRO A 128 25.21 -14.71 -3.07
CA PRO A 128 25.56 -13.93 -1.87
C PRO A 128 26.92 -14.32 -1.28
N GLU A 129 27.31 -15.61 -1.36
CA GLU A 129 28.57 -16.14 -0.88
C GLU A 129 29.74 -15.60 -1.71
N GLY A 130 29.62 -15.55 -3.04
CA GLY A 130 30.61 -15.00 -3.93
C GLY A 130 30.88 -13.52 -3.64
N ILE A 131 29.83 -12.73 -3.41
CA ILE A 131 29.94 -11.32 -3.03
C ILE A 131 30.62 -11.16 -1.68
N ASN A 132 30.27 -11.98 -0.68
CA ASN A 132 30.85 -11.94 0.67
C ASN A 132 32.36 -12.25 0.66
N LEU A 133 32.79 -13.22 -0.12
CA LEU A 133 34.21 -13.58 -0.25
C LEU A 133 35.04 -12.47 -0.90
N SER A 134 34.45 -11.72 -1.84
CA SER A 134 35.14 -10.66 -2.56
C SER A 134 35.28 -9.35 -1.78
N LEU A 135 34.23 -8.98 -1.01
CA LEU A 135 34.17 -7.68 -0.33
C LEU A 135 34.71 -7.68 1.10
N GLY A 136 34.95 -8.84 1.72
CA GLY A 136 35.76 -9.04 2.94
C GLY A 136 35.43 -8.17 4.16
N GLY A 137 34.20 -7.70 4.36
CA GLY A 137 33.90 -6.77 5.44
C GLY A 137 32.62 -7.06 6.25
N SER A 138 32.59 -6.54 7.48
CA SER A 138 31.45 -6.65 8.40
C SER A 138 30.16 -6.00 7.85
N ASP A 139 30.32 -4.95 7.03
CA ASP A 139 29.19 -4.17 6.49
C ASP A 139 28.48 -4.92 5.36
N VAL A 140 29.21 -5.74 4.60
CA VAL A 140 28.63 -6.64 3.59
C VAL A 140 27.84 -7.76 4.24
N LYS A 141 28.32 -8.34 5.33
CA LYS A 141 27.55 -9.32 6.10
C LYS A 141 26.23 -8.76 6.62
N LYS A 142 26.22 -7.48 7.00
CA LYS A 142 25.01 -6.79 7.44
C LYS A 142 24.05 -6.54 6.27
N ALA A 143 24.57 -6.10 5.13
CA ALA A 143 23.78 -5.89 3.91
C ALA A 143 23.18 -7.20 3.38
N LEU A 144 23.99 -8.27 3.30
CA LEU A 144 23.54 -9.62 2.92
C LEU A 144 22.48 -10.17 3.88
N LYS A 145 22.66 -9.99 5.19
CA LYS A 145 21.67 -10.39 6.18
C LYS A 145 20.34 -9.64 6.00
N THR A 146 20.41 -8.38 5.60
CA THR A 146 19.23 -7.55 5.30
C THR A 146 18.55 -8.03 4.02
N LEU A 147 19.32 -8.32 2.96
CA LEU A 147 18.80 -8.88 1.71
C LEU A 147 18.19 -10.27 1.90
N THR A 148 18.87 -11.18 2.61
CA THR A 148 18.36 -12.54 2.88
C THR A 148 17.12 -12.52 3.80
N ALA A 149 16.94 -11.50 4.62
CA ALA A 149 15.74 -11.33 5.46
C ALA A 149 14.57 -10.69 4.71
N ALA A 150 14.84 -10.16 3.51
CA ALA A 150 13.83 -9.53 2.63
C ALA A 150 13.32 -10.47 1.52
N LEU A 151 13.98 -11.63 1.34
CA LEU A 151 13.58 -12.74 0.45
C LEU A 151 12.85 -13.81 1.26
#